data_2d759da447891bbbcd157bd598fcae8b
#
_entry.id   2d759da447891bbbcd157bd598fcae8b
#
_cell.length_a   1.000
_cell.length_b   1.000
_cell.length_c   1.000
_cell.angle_alpha   90.00
_cell.angle_beta   90.00
_cell.angle_gamma   90.00
#
_symmetry.space_group_name_H-M   'P 1'
#
loop_
_entity.id
_entity.type
_entity.pdbx_description
1 polymer ?
#
loop_
_entity_poly.entity_id
_entity_poly.type
_entity_poly.pdbx_seq_one_letter_code
_entity_poly.pdbx_strand_id
1 'polypeptide(L)'
;MFKVLRKALILVVVLMLGAAVYHYVGNAEYRREIAQKSEEIREKINDEKKFAWTGTAVVLEPLKGDRAKVDTEANQKVIVRLAGIDAPELPLDHFHKGQPFAEQSRDHLAELIKGKAVQMAIVGTDADKRPLVLLTLDGLLVNALMVEAGLAEVASETAAGIPAKQRHAIENAELKARKEHLGIWTLTDYVRPIEFRIRQKMQAPTRNGTD
;
A
#
# COMPACT_ATOMS: atom_id res chain seq x y z
N MET A 1 -55.36 -11.38 -9.12
CA MET A 1 -54.09 -11.92 -9.61
C MET A 1 -52.90 -11.49 -8.74
N PHE A 2 -52.65 -10.22 -8.53
CA PHE A 2 -51.52 -9.68 -7.74
C PHE A 2 -51.44 -10.16 -6.27
N LYS A 3 -52.56 -10.32 -5.57
CA LYS A 3 -52.57 -10.79 -4.16
C LYS A 3 -52.14 -12.26 -4.04
N VAL A 4 -52.44 -13.11 -5.03
CA VAL A 4 -52.04 -14.51 -5.04
C VAL A 4 -50.53 -14.63 -5.34
N LEU A 5 -50.03 -13.88 -6.31
CA LEU A 5 -48.60 -13.83 -6.63
C LEU A 5 -47.75 -13.38 -5.43
N ARG A 6 -48.19 -12.35 -4.70
CA ARG A 6 -47.51 -11.85 -3.50
C ARG A 6 -47.47 -12.89 -2.37
N LYS A 7 -48.60 -13.66 -2.17
CA LYS A 7 -48.62 -14.74 -1.18
C LYS A 7 -47.70 -15.90 -1.59
N ALA A 8 -47.65 -16.24 -2.88
CA ALA A 8 -46.78 -17.29 -3.39
C ALA A 8 -45.27 -16.86 -3.23
N LEU A 9 -44.95 -15.63 -3.51
CA LEU A 9 -43.59 -15.09 -3.34
C LEU A 9 -43.15 -15.14 -1.87
N ILE A 10 -44.02 -14.72 -0.94
CA ILE A 10 -43.75 -14.78 0.50
C ILE A 10 -43.50 -16.21 0.96
N LEU A 11 -44.33 -17.16 0.48
CA LEU A 11 -44.16 -18.57 0.82
C LEU A 11 -42.83 -19.14 0.33
N VAL A 12 -42.42 -18.81 -0.89
CA VAL A 12 -41.13 -19.22 -1.45
C VAL A 12 -39.95 -18.63 -0.64
N VAL A 13 -40.03 -17.38 -0.26
CA VAL A 13 -38.99 -16.74 0.59
C VAL A 13 -38.92 -17.39 1.96
N VAL A 14 -40.06 -17.72 2.59
CA VAL A 14 -40.10 -18.40 3.88
C VAL A 14 -39.54 -19.83 3.78
N LEU A 15 -39.85 -20.55 2.71
CA LEU A 15 -39.31 -21.90 2.47
C LEU A 15 -37.78 -21.85 2.20
N MET A 16 -37.29 -20.85 1.44
CA MET A 16 -35.86 -20.67 1.22
C MET A 16 -35.12 -20.31 2.52
N LEU A 17 -35.70 -19.44 3.35
CA LEU A 17 -35.15 -19.12 4.67
C LEU A 17 -35.18 -20.33 5.60
N GLY A 18 -36.25 -21.12 5.59
CA GLY A 18 -36.36 -22.35 6.35
C GLY A 18 -35.33 -23.41 5.93
N ALA A 19 -35.11 -23.57 4.62
CA ALA A 19 -34.10 -24.48 4.08
C ALA A 19 -32.66 -23.98 4.43
N ALA A 20 -32.42 -22.69 4.35
CA ALA A 20 -31.12 -22.08 4.73
C ALA A 20 -30.85 -22.27 6.24
N VAL A 21 -31.87 -22.06 7.09
CA VAL A 21 -31.75 -22.32 8.53
C VAL A 21 -31.54 -23.81 8.82
N TYR A 22 -32.27 -24.70 8.15
CA TYR A 22 -32.08 -26.14 8.30
C TYR A 22 -30.68 -26.60 7.90
N HIS A 23 -30.17 -26.11 6.76
CA HIS A 23 -28.79 -26.35 6.33
C HIS A 23 -27.78 -25.78 7.29
N TYR A 24 -27.99 -24.55 7.78
CA TYR A 24 -27.10 -23.90 8.74
C TYR A 24 -27.06 -24.67 10.07
N VAL A 25 -28.19 -25.12 10.60
CA VAL A 25 -28.27 -25.86 11.88
C VAL A 25 -27.77 -27.28 11.75
N GLY A 26 -28.08 -27.97 10.61
CA GLY A 26 -27.77 -29.38 10.40
C GLY A 26 -26.36 -29.68 9.86
N ASN A 27 -25.71 -28.71 9.17
CA ASN A 27 -24.43 -28.93 8.52
C ASN A 27 -23.31 -28.18 9.21
N ALA A 28 -22.43 -28.90 9.94
CA ALA A 28 -21.29 -28.32 10.65
C ALA A 28 -20.26 -27.67 9.71
N GLU A 29 -20.11 -28.19 8.50
CA GLU A 29 -19.18 -27.65 7.48
C GLU A 29 -19.69 -26.32 6.93
N TYR A 30 -20.97 -26.23 6.59
CA TYR A 30 -21.63 -25.00 6.16
C TYR A 30 -21.55 -23.88 7.23
N ARG A 31 -21.73 -24.25 8.51
CA ARG A 31 -21.56 -23.31 9.62
C ARG A 31 -20.13 -22.76 9.72
N ARG A 32 -19.12 -23.62 9.51
CA ARG A 32 -17.71 -23.21 9.50
C ARG A 32 -17.41 -22.26 8.34
N GLU A 33 -17.92 -22.58 7.15
CA GLU A 33 -17.75 -21.74 5.96
C GLU A 33 -18.37 -20.35 6.15
N ILE A 34 -19.60 -20.26 6.66
CA ILE A 34 -20.26 -18.98 6.95
C ILE A 34 -19.51 -18.21 8.05
N ALA A 35 -19.05 -18.89 9.11
CA ALA A 35 -18.26 -18.25 10.15
C ALA A 35 -16.93 -17.69 9.61
N GLN A 36 -16.22 -18.45 8.78
CA GLN A 36 -14.98 -18.01 8.14
C GLN A 36 -15.23 -16.81 7.23
N LYS A 37 -16.27 -16.87 6.39
CA LYS A 37 -16.63 -15.78 5.49
C LYS A 37 -17.07 -14.50 6.23
N SER A 38 -17.78 -14.67 7.35
CA SER A 38 -18.18 -13.55 8.21
C SER A 38 -16.98 -12.90 8.89
N GLU A 39 -15.96 -13.67 9.27
CA GLU A 39 -14.73 -13.16 9.85
C GLU A 39 -13.87 -12.42 8.82
N GLU A 40 -13.76 -12.95 7.60
CA GLU A 40 -13.11 -12.25 6.47
C GLU A 40 -13.77 -10.91 6.14
N ILE A 41 -15.11 -10.86 6.16
CA ILE A 41 -15.87 -9.63 5.94
C ILE A 41 -15.63 -8.64 7.10
N ARG A 42 -15.62 -9.13 8.33
CA ARG A 42 -15.38 -8.32 9.52
C ARG A 42 -13.95 -7.74 9.52
N GLU A 43 -12.96 -8.55 9.15
CA GLU A 43 -11.58 -8.06 8.96
C GLU A 43 -11.49 -6.98 7.87
N LYS A 44 -12.12 -7.18 6.71
CA LYS A 44 -12.16 -6.16 5.64
C LYS A 44 -12.80 -4.86 6.11
N ILE A 45 -13.96 -4.92 6.81
CA ILE A 45 -14.63 -3.74 7.36
C ILE A 45 -13.75 -3.03 8.41
N ASN A 46 -13.05 -3.78 9.25
CA ASN A 46 -12.15 -3.21 10.24
C ASN A 46 -10.90 -2.60 9.62
N ASP A 47 -10.37 -3.20 8.54
CA ASP A 47 -9.24 -2.64 7.81
C ASP A 47 -9.63 -1.35 7.08
N GLU A 48 -10.81 -1.30 6.45
CA GLU A 48 -11.31 -0.06 5.81
C GLU A 48 -11.51 1.08 6.81
N LYS A 49 -11.97 0.79 8.03
CA LYS A 49 -12.13 1.80 9.09
C LYS A 49 -10.82 2.37 9.63
N LYS A 50 -9.68 1.70 9.36
CA LYS A 50 -8.35 2.17 9.79
C LYS A 50 -7.75 3.22 8.86
N PHE A 51 -8.28 3.36 7.66
CA PHE A 51 -7.77 4.34 6.69
C PHE A 51 -8.42 5.70 6.91
N ALA A 52 -7.61 6.75 6.86
CA ALA A 52 -8.11 8.13 6.89
C ALA A 52 -8.94 8.46 5.63
N TRP A 53 -8.63 7.81 4.52
CA TRP A 53 -9.34 7.90 3.25
C TRP A 53 -8.98 6.72 2.34
N THR A 54 -9.95 6.26 1.55
CA THR A 54 -9.74 5.27 0.48
C THR A 54 -10.43 5.74 -0.80
N GLY A 55 -9.86 5.44 -1.96
CA GLY A 55 -10.44 5.77 -3.25
C GLY A 55 -9.51 5.41 -4.39
N THR A 56 -9.87 5.79 -5.60
CA THR A 56 -9.06 5.58 -6.79
C THR A 56 -8.27 6.84 -7.12
N ALA A 57 -7.04 6.67 -7.58
CA ALA A 57 -6.21 7.74 -8.09
C ALA A 57 -5.51 7.30 -9.38
N VAL A 58 -5.29 8.24 -10.30
CA VAL A 58 -4.46 8.01 -11.50
C VAL A 58 -3.04 8.46 -11.19
N VAL A 59 -2.07 7.58 -11.41
CA VAL A 59 -0.66 7.92 -11.22
C VAL A 59 -0.15 8.72 -12.40
N LEU A 60 0.15 9.99 -12.18
CA LEU A 60 0.68 10.88 -13.21
C LEU A 60 2.17 10.64 -13.45
N GLU A 61 2.94 10.62 -12.36
CA GLU A 61 4.40 10.55 -12.44
C GLU A 61 5.01 9.99 -11.14
N PRO A 62 5.76 8.90 -11.17
CA PRO A 62 6.67 8.51 -10.11
C PRO A 62 7.85 9.50 -10.01
N LEU A 63 8.07 10.03 -8.82
CA LEU A 63 9.13 11.02 -8.56
C LEU A 63 10.38 10.37 -7.98
N LYS A 64 10.20 9.28 -7.22
CA LYS A 64 11.21 8.42 -6.62
C LYS A 64 10.63 7.02 -6.50
N GLY A 65 11.39 6.04 -6.04
CA GLY A 65 10.89 4.70 -5.80
C GLY A 65 9.84 4.59 -4.67
N ASP A 66 9.75 5.60 -3.82
CA ASP A 66 8.78 5.67 -2.72
C ASP A 66 7.78 6.85 -2.85
N ARG A 67 7.78 7.58 -3.98
CA ARG A 67 6.95 8.79 -4.15
C ARG A 67 6.39 8.90 -5.54
N ALA A 68 5.13 9.30 -5.62
CA ALA A 68 4.47 9.56 -6.89
C ALA A 68 3.58 10.81 -6.82
N LYS A 69 3.39 11.46 -7.96
CA LYS A 69 2.35 12.45 -8.18
C LYS A 69 1.12 11.73 -8.71
N VAL A 70 0.00 11.91 -8.03
CA VAL A 70 -1.27 11.27 -8.39
C VAL A 70 -2.35 12.34 -8.65
N ASP A 71 -3.35 11.98 -9.43
CA ASP A 71 -4.59 12.74 -9.60
C ASP A 71 -5.72 11.93 -8.95
N THR A 72 -6.38 12.52 -7.97
CA THR A 72 -7.46 11.87 -7.23
C THR A 72 -8.79 11.97 -7.97
N GLU A 73 -9.81 11.21 -7.56
CA GLU A 73 -11.17 11.33 -8.10
C GLU A 73 -11.74 12.75 -7.99
N ALA A 74 -11.26 13.54 -7.04
CA ALA A 74 -11.63 14.95 -6.88
C ALA A 74 -10.83 15.91 -7.79
N ASN A 75 -10.07 15.39 -8.78
CA ASN A 75 -9.17 16.13 -9.66
C ASN A 75 -8.11 16.96 -8.89
N GLN A 76 -7.64 16.44 -7.78
CA GLN A 76 -6.58 17.05 -6.99
C GLN A 76 -5.25 16.35 -7.26
N LYS A 77 -4.27 17.11 -7.75
CA LYS A 77 -2.91 16.63 -7.99
C LYS A 77 -2.11 16.71 -6.69
N VAL A 78 -1.76 15.55 -6.13
CA VAL A 78 -1.07 15.43 -4.84
C VAL A 78 0.20 14.62 -5.01
N ILE A 79 1.24 14.97 -4.25
CA ILE A 79 2.42 14.12 -4.09
C ILE A 79 2.17 13.23 -2.88
N VAL A 80 2.21 11.92 -3.10
CA VAL A 80 2.04 10.91 -2.07
C VAL A 80 3.35 10.17 -1.81
N ARG A 81 3.51 9.65 -0.60
CA ARG A 81 4.62 8.78 -0.22
C ARG A 81 4.09 7.38 0.10
N LEU A 82 4.73 6.35 -0.43
CA LEU A 82 4.39 4.97 -0.15
C LEU A 82 4.76 4.65 1.30
N ALA A 83 3.76 4.25 2.08
CA ALA A 83 3.92 3.96 3.50
C ALA A 83 4.67 2.64 3.73
N GLY A 84 5.45 2.57 4.82
CA GLY A 84 6.16 1.38 5.24
C GLY A 84 7.39 1.03 4.43
N ILE A 85 7.76 1.84 3.44
CA ILE A 85 8.95 1.64 2.62
C ILE A 85 9.78 2.92 2.49
N ASP A 86 11.08 2.74 2.20
CA ASP A 86 12.02 3.82 1.89
C ASP A 86 12.90 3.40 0.71
N ALA A 87 12.95 4.20 -0.34
CA ALA A 87 13.70 3.90 -1.55
C ALA A 87 15.00 4.68 -1.60
N PRO A 88 16.04 4.19 -2.32
CA PRO A 88 17.29 4.89 -2.52
C PRO A 88 17.09 6.31 -3.06
N GLU A 89 17.87 7.24 -2.55
CA GLU A 89 17.76 8.67 -2.85
C GLU A 89 18.36 9.00 -4.21
N LEU A 90 17.58 9.67 -5.06
CA LEU A 90 18.07 10.25 -6.31
C LEU A 90 19.06 11.39 -6.01
N PRO A 91 19.94 11.73 -6.98
CA PRO A 91 20.78 12.94 -6.88
C PRO A 91 19.95 14.18 -6.56
N LEU A 92 20.42 15.03 -5.66
CA LEU A 92 19.78 16.33 -5.39
C LEU A 92 19.95 17.28 -6.57
N ASP A 93 21.11 17.26 -7.20
CA ASP A 93 21.52 18.07 -8.34
C ASP A 93 22.68 17.40 -9.09
N HIS A 94 23.23 18.07 -10.09
CA HIS A 94 24.34 17.56 -10.91
C HIS A 94 25.67 17.37 -10.14
N PHE A 95 25.81 17.96 -8.95
CA PHE A 95 27.03 17.89 -8.14
C PHE A 95 26.97 16.83 -7.05
N HIS A 96 25.77 16.37 -6.69
CA HIS A 96 25.55 15.39 -5.62
C HIS A 96 25.18 14.04 -6.21
N LYS A 97 25.95 13.01 -5.87
CA LYS A 97 25.61 11.63 -6.27
C LYS A 97 24.41 11.14 -5.48
N GLY A 98 23.48 10.46 -6.16
CA GLY A 98 22.43 9.68 -5.52
C GLY A 98 22.97 8.37 -4.96
N GLN A 99 22.09 7.59 -4.37
CA GLN A 99 22.43 6.25 -3.94
C GLN A 99 22.39 5.25 -5.13
N PRO A 100 23.16 4.16 -5.06
CA PRO A 100 22.97 3.05 -5.99
C PRO A 100 21.52 2.60 -6.05
N PHE A 101 21.04 2.16 -7.19
CA PHE A 101 19.66 1.72 -7.47
C PHE A 101 18.57 2.81 -7.39
N ALA A 102 18.89 4.08 -7.14
CA ALA A 102 17.87 5.12 -7.01
C ALA A 102 17.04 5.34 -8.30
N GLU A 103 17.71 5.36 -9.46
CA GLU A 103 17.04 5.49 -10.76
C GLU A 103 16.25 4.23 -11.10
N GLN A 104 16.84 3.04 -10.91
CA GLN A 104 16.16 1.78 -11.13
C GLN A 104 14.90 1.65 -10.26
N SER A 105 14.97 2.11 -9.01
CA SER A 105 13.83 2.11 -8.11
C SER A 105 12.70 3.01 -8.61
N ARG A 106 13.00 4.24 -9.03
CA ARG A 106 12.02 5.15 -9.64
C ARG A 106 11.41 4.54 -10.91
N ASP A 107 12.26 4.01 -11.79
CA ASP A 107 11.84 3.51 -13.08
C ASP A 107 10.99 2.23 -12.94
N HIS A 108 11.32 1.37 -12.00
CA HIS A 108 10.49 0.21 -11.66
C HIS A 108 9.12 0.62 -11.13
N LEU A 109 9.04 1.62 -10.24
CA LEU A 109 7.76 2.17 -9.82
C LEU A 109 6.97 2.72 -11.02
N ALA A 110 7.66 3.38 -11.96
CA ALA A 110 7.03 3.88 -13.18
C ALA A 110 6.46 2.76 -14.06
N GLU A 111 7.19 1.69 -14.27
CA GLU A 111 6.72 0.51 -15.01
C GLU A 111 5.48 -0.12 -14.37
N LEU A 112 5.47 -0.19 -13.03
CA LEU A 112 4.35 -0.75 -12.30
C LEU A 112 3.08 0.10 -12.44
N ILE A 113 3.16 1.44 -12.25
CA ILE A 113 1.95 2.24 -11.96
C ILE A 113 1.77 3.51 -12.81
N LYS A 114 2.74 3.97 -13.60
CA LYS A 114 2.60 5.21 -14.37
C LYS A 114 1.43 5.15 -15.35
N GLY A 115 0.56 6.15 -15.31
CA GLY A 115 -0.62 6.25 -16.17
C GLY A 115 -1.77 5.31 -15.78
N LYS A 116 -1.60 4.49 -14.73
CA LYS A 116 -2.62 3.52 -14.31
C LYS A 116 -3.49 4.09 -13.20
N ALA A 117 -4.74 3.64 -13.15
CA ALA A 117 -5.62 3.85 -12.01
C ALA A 117 -5.29 2.83 -10.91
N VAL A 118 -5.01 3.31 -9.71
CA VAL A 118 -4.67 2.50 -8.54
C VAL A 118 -5.69 2.74 -7.42
N GLN A 119 -5.94 1.72 -6.62
CA GLN A 119 -6.62 1.91 -5.34
C GLN A 119 -5.61 2.52 -4.37
N MET A 120 -5.99 3.60 -3.72
CA MET A 120 -5.16 4.33 -2.78
C MET A 120 -5.84 4.40 -1.42
N ALA A 121 -5.10 4.05 -0.36
CA ALA A 121 -5.56 4.18 1.02
C ALA A 121 -4.57 5.05 1.80
N ILE A 122 -5.05 6.12 2.43
CA ILE A 122 -4.23 7.02 3.26
C ILE A 122 -4.17 6.44 4.67
N VAL A 123 -2.95 6.14 5.13
CA VAL A 123 -2.68 5.59 6.46
C VAL A 123 -2.08 6.63 7.43
N GLY A 124 -1.71 7.80 6.95
CA GLY A 124 -1.13 8.87 7.77
C GLY A 124 -0.54 9.98 6.92
N THR A 125 0.34 10.76 7.53
CA THR A 125 1.12 11.84 6.90
C THR A 125 2.57 11.77 7.34
N ASP A 126 3.50 12.12 6.45
CA ASP A 126 4.91 12.24 6.80
C ASP A 126 5.26 13.63 7.40
N ALA A 127 6.53 13.83 7.75
CA ALA A 127 7.00 15.09 8.34
C ALA A 127 6.83 16.30 7.41
N ASP A 128 6.81 16.09 6.09
CA ASP A 128 6.62 17.13 5.08
C ASP A 128 5.14 17.32 4.71
N LYS A 129 4.22 16.78 5.51
CA LYS A 129 2.76 16.85 5.31
C LYS A 129 2.25 16.12 4.07
N ARG A 130 3.04 15.21 3.48
CA ARG A 130 2.58 14.39 2.37
C ARG A 130 1.77 13.20 2.88
N PRO A 131 0.66 12.83 2.21
CA PRO A 131 -0.07 11.62 2.56
C PRO A 131 0.83 10.38 2.46
N LEU A 132 0.83 9.57 3.51
CA LEU A 132 1.39 8.22 3.53
C LEU A 132 0.33 7.26 3.02
N VAL A 133 0.63 6.53 1.94
CA VAL A 133 -0.37 5.73 1.23
C VAL A 133 0.05 4.28 1.04
N LEU A 134 -0.94 3.41 1.02
CA LEU A 134 -0.87 2.09 0.42
C LEU A 134 -1.48 2.19 -0.98
N LEU A 135 -0.75 1.73 -1.98
CA LEU A 135 -1.22 1.65 -3.36
C LEU A 135 -1.46 0.19 -3.74
N THR A 136 -2.62 -0.08 -4.31
CA THR A 136 -2.97 -1.43 -4.81
C THR A 136 -3.32 -1.35 -6.28
N LEU A 137 -2.70 -2.18 -7.08
CA LEU A 137 -2.98 -2.36 -8.51
C LEU A 137 -3.34 -3.82 -8.75
N ASP A 138 -4.51 -4.07 -9.34
CA ASP A 138 -5.00 -5.43 -9.66
C ASP A 138 -4.93 -6.40 -8.45
N GLY A 139 -5.22 -5.90 -7.25
CA GLY A 139 -5.18 -6.66 -6.00
C GLY A 139 -3.78 -6.83 -5.39
N LEU A 140 -2.71 -6.36 -6.04
CA LEU A 140 -1.34 -6.44 -5.56
C LEU A 140 -0.92 -5.15 -4.85
N LEU A 141 -0.29 -5.28 -3.69
CA LEU A 141 0.23 -4.15 -2.91
C LEU A 141 1.53 -3.65 -3.53
N VAL A 142 1.50 -2.49 -4.19
CA VAL A 142 2.65 -1.89 -4.88
C VAL A 142 3.82 -1.63 -3.92
N ASN A 143 3.52 -1.20 -2.68
CA ASN A 143 4.52 -1.02 -1.63
C ASN A 143 5.35 -2.30 -1.41
N ALA A 144 4.69 -3.47 -1.36
CA ALA A 144 5.37 -4.75 -1.20
C ALA A 144 6.15 -5.15 -2.46
N LEU A 145 5.62 -4.88 -3.66
CA LEU A 145 6.31 -5.20 -4.92
C LEU A 145 7.65 -4.45 -5.05
N MET A 146 7.71 -3.18 -4.61
CA MET A 146 8.95 -2.40 -4.59
C MET A 146 10.01 -3.03 -3.69
N VAL A 147 9.60 -3.52 -2.53
CA VAL A 147 10.48 -4.18 -1.56
C VAL A 147 10.89 -5.57 -2.06
N GLU A 148 9.97 -6.33 -2.64
CA GLU A 148 10.23 -7.67 -3.20
C GLU A 148 11.27 -7.62 -4.33
N ALA A 149 11.26 -6.57 -5.15
CA ALA A 149 12.26 -6.34 -6.18
C ALA A 149 13.64 -5.93 -5.61
N GLY A 150 13.76 -5.70 -4.30
CA GLY A 150 14.98 -5.16 -3.68
C GLY A 150 15.25 -3.70 -4.06
N LEU A 151 14.22 -2.93 -4.42
CA LEU A 151 14.33 -1.54 -4.86
C LEU A 151 13.82 -0.53 -3.83
N ALA A 152 13.39 -1.04 -2.67
CA ALA A 152 13.11 -0.29 -1.44
C ALA A 152 13.39 -1.18 -0.24
N GLU A 153 13.62 -0.57 0.94
CA GLU A 153 13.67 -1.29 2.21
C GLU A 153 12.41 -1.02 3.04
N VAL A 154 12.19 -1.86 4.06
CA VAL A 154 11.14 -1.60 5.07
C VAL A 154 11.50 -0.38 5.91
N ALA A 155 10.56 0.55 6.07
CA ALA A 155 10.71 1.77 6.84
C ALA A 155 9.69 1.82 7.99
N SER A 156 10.13 1.51 9.21
CA SER A 156 9.28 1.52 10.41
C SER A 156 8.73 2.90 10.74
N GLU A 157 9.46 3.97 10.42
CA GLU A 157 9.08 5.35 10.67
C GLU A 157 7.86 5.83 9.85
N THR A 158 7.57 5.15 8.74
CA THR A 158 6.38 5.42 7.91
C THR A 158 5.35 4.29 7.99
N ALA A 159 5.53 3.33 8.89
CA ALA A 159 4.66 2.16 9.02
C ALA A 159 3.48 2.37 10.00
N ALA A 160 3.45 3.50 10.72
CA ALA A 160 2.34 3.82 11.61
C ALA A 160 1.02 3.91 10.81
N GLY A 161 -0.01 3.25 11.31
CA GLY A 161 -1.32 3.21 10.65
C GLY A 161 -1.47 2.13 9.57
N ILE A 162 -0.40 1.43 9.17
CA ILE A 162 -0.51 0.30 8.24
C ILE A 162 -1.16 -0.89 8.97
N PRO A 163 -2.27 -1.48 8.45
CA PRO A 163 -2.85 -2.67 9.04
C PRO A 163 -1.87 -3.85 9.03
N ALA A 164 -2.00 -4.76 9.98
CA ALA A 164 -1.06 -5.86 10.20
C ALA A 164 -0.82 -6.72 8.95
N LYS A 165 -1.87 -7.01 8.19
CA LYS A 165 -1.78 -7.81 6.96
C LYS A 165 -0.85 -7.19 5.92
N GLN A 166 -1.03 -5.89 5.64
CA GLN A 166 -0.21 -5.17 4.65
C GLN A 166 1.22 -4.97 5.17
N ARG A 167 1.40 -4.71 6.46
CA ARG A 167 2.72 -4.60 7.07
C ARG A 167 3.49 -5.92 6.96
N HIS A 168 2.87 -7.06 7.29
CA HIS A 168 3.49 -8.37 7.14
C HIS A 168 3.80 -8.70 5.67
N ALA A 169 2.96 -8.26 4.73
CA ALA A 169 3.26 -8.45 3.30
C ALA A 169 4.54 -7.70 2.89
N ILE A 170 4.72 -6.46 3.35
CA ILE A 170 5.93 -5.66 3.09
C ILE A 170 7.16 -6.27 3.77
N GLU A 171 7.04 -6.69 5.03
CA GLU A 171 8.13 -7.33 5.80
C GLU A 171 8.58 -8.66 5.15
N ASN A 172 7.64 -9.50 4.74
CA ASN A 172 7.93 -10.76 4.05
C ASN A 172 8.58 -10.54 2.68
N ALA A 173 8.19 -9.49 1.96
CA ALA A 173 8.81 -9.08 0.70
C ALA A 173 10.29 -8.74 0.90
N GLU A 174 10.65 -8.03 1.98
CA GLU A 174 12.05 -7.74 2.29
C GLU A 174 12.84 -9.00 2.63
N LEU A 175 12.28 -9.90 3.45
CA LEU A 175 12.95 -11.16 3.78
C LEU A 175 13.26 -11.97 2.52
N LYS A 176 12.35 -12.00 1.54
CA LYS A 176 12.56 -12.65 0.25
C LYS A 176 13.65 -11.96 -0.56
N ALA A 177 13.58 -10.63 -0.74
CA ALA A 177 14.57 -9.87 -1.49
C ALA A 177 15.99 -10.01 -0.92
N ARG A 178 16.13 -9.99 0.41
CA ARG A 178 17.41 -10.22 1.10
C ARG A 178 17.95 -11.64 0.86
N LYS A 179 17.09 -12.65 0.98
CA LYS A 179 17.47 -14.06 0.75
C LYS A 179 17.93 -14.29 -0.68
N GLU A 180 17.29 -13.65 -1.64
CA GLU A 180 17.60 -13.78 -3.07
C GLU A 180 18.66 -12.77 -3.55
N HIS A 181 19.22 -11.95 -2.65
CA HIS A 181 20.22 -10.91 -2.95
C HIS A 181 19.78 -10.00 -4.10
N LEU A 182 18.56 -9.45 -4.05
CA LEU A 182 18.01 -8.59 -5.09
C LEU A 182 18.30 -7.09 -4.83
N GLY A 183 18.54 -6.34 -5.90
CA GLY A 183 18.65 -4.89 -5.88
C GLY A 183 19.66 -4.36 -4.84
N ILE A 184 19.21 -3.53 -3.91
CA ILE A 184 20.04 -2.93 -2.84
C ILE A 184 20.73 -3.99 -1.95
N TRP A 185 20.19 -5.20 -1.89
CA TRP A 185 20.75 -6.31 -1.08
C TRP A 185 21.94 -7.02 -1.75
N THR A 186 22.33 -6.61 -2.96
CA THR A 186 23.59 -7.01 -3.58
C THR A 186 24.79 -6.22 -3.07
N LEU A 187 24.54 -5.05 -2.44
CA LEU A 187 25.58 -4.13 -2.00
C LEU A 187 26.17 -4.59 -0.68
N THR A 188 27.51 -4.69 -0.62
CA THR A 188 28.24 -5.02 0.61
C THR A 188 28.32 -3.87 1.60
N ASP A 189 28.24 -2.64 1.11
CA ASP A 189 28.34 -1.38 1.83
C ASP A 189 27.03 -0.57 1.74
N TYR A 190 25.90 -1.27 1.79
CA TYR A 190 24.59 -0.63 1.70
C TYR A 190 24.38 0.38 2.82
N VAL A 191 24.07 1.61 2.43
CA VAL A 191 23.67 2.70 3.33
C VAL A 191 22.18 2.90 3.21
N ARG A 192 21.47 2.88 4.34
CA ARG A 192 20.01 3.09 4.35
C ARG A 192 19.65 4.50 3.84
N PRO A 193 18.54 4.67 3.10
CA PRO A 193 18.14 5.98 2.60
C PRO A 193 18.01 7.04 3.70
N ILE A 194 17.49 6.67 4.87
CA ILE A 194 17.39 7.58 6.01
C ILE A 194 18.78 8.05 6.49
N GLU A 195 19.75 7.15 6.58
CA GLU A 195 21.13 7.50 6.97
C GLU A 195 21.80 8.37 5.92
N PHE A 196 21.57 8.07 4.65
CA PHE A 196 22.09 8.87 3.54
C PHE A 196 21.57 10.31 3.61
N ARG A 197 20.28 10.51 3.85
CA ARG A 197 19.68 11.84 4.04
C ARG A 197 20.27 12.60 5.23
N ILE A 198 20.53 11.90 6.34
CA ILE A 198 21.15 12.49 7.52
C ILE A 198 22.58 12.96 7.19
N ARG A 199 23.38 12.12 6.54
CA ARG A 199 24.76 12.47 6.12
C ARG A 199 24.78 13.67 5.18
N GLN A 200 23.87 13.73 4.20
CA GLN A 200 23.75 14.88 3.31
C GLN A 200 23.42 16.17 4.06
N LYS A 201 22.50 16.14 5.01
CA LYS A 201 22.15 17.31 5.83
C LYS A 201 23.33 17.80 6.68
N MET A 202 24.14 16.89 7.20
CA MET A 202 25.33 17.25 7.98
C MET A 202 26.47 17.84 7.14
N GLN A 203 26.53 17.49 5.86
CA GLN A 203 27.55 17.99 4.92
C GLN A 203 27.12 19.30 4.21
N ALA A 204 25.84 19.65 4.27
CA ALA A 204 25.37 20.90 3.72
C ALA A 204 25.98 22.05 4.49
N PRO A 205 26.64 23.05 3.80
CA PRO A 205 27.20 24.20 4.48
C PRO A 205 26.10 24.91 5.27
N THR A 206 26.34 25.15 6.55
CA THR A 206 25.48 26.01 7.36
C THR A 206 25.40 27.35 6.67
N ARG A 207 24.22 27.68 6.13
CA ARG A 207 23.94 29.06 5.72
C ARG A 207 24.00 29.91 6.99
N ASN A 208 25.19 30.39 7.31
CA ASN A 208 25.34 31.47 8.29
C ASN A 208 24.55 32.65 7.73
N GLY A 209 23.44 32.96 8.39
CA GLY A 209 22.72 34.19 8.12
C GLY A 209 23.64 35.36 8.39
N THR A 210 23.97 36.05 7.33
CA THR A 210 24.39 37.44 7.35
C THR A 210 23.51 38.12 6.32
N ASP A 211 22.57 38.79 6.80
CA ASP A 211 22.09 40.17 6.69
C ASP A 211 20.58 40.27 6.78
#